data_2268c2f4ddca3a5950c5604b4d3b102f
#
_entry.id   2268c2f4ddca3a5950c5604b4d3b102f
#
_cell.length_a   1.000
_cell.length_b   1.000
_cell.length_c   1.000
_cell.angle_alpha   90.00
_cell.angle_beta   90.00
_cell.angle_gamma   90.00
#
_symmetry.space_group_name_H-M   'P 1'
#
loop_
_entity.id
_entity.type
_entity.pdbx_description
1 polymer ?
#
loop_
_entity_poly.entity_id
_entity_poly.type
_entity_poly.pdbx_seq_one_letter_code
_entity_poly.pdbx_strand_id
1 'polypeptide(L)'
;ESIRRSPDRNTGEVLKRTPGASIQEGRFLVVRGLADRYNQAMLNGILLTSTEPDRKTFSFDLIPAAMIDNIIINKAFVPEYPGEWAGGLIQVNTKDIPTKGFFNVQVGTGFNSQTIGRQFYKDKGGNWDWLGIDDGTRALPATYTTKSRFDALSEEEKTAIGRQLNNNWVPVQAHAPLNVSFQTNA
;
A
#
# COMPACT_ATOMS: atom_id res chain seq x y z
N GLU A 1 0.43 -21.08 13.20
CA GLU A 1 -0.98 -21.53 12.99
C GLU A 1 -1.99 -20.39 13.01
N SER A 2 -1.83 -19.38 13.85
CA SER A 2 -2.77 -18.23 13.94
C SER A 2 -2.79 -17.37 12.66
N ILE A 3 -1.67 -17.22 11.96
CA ILE A 3 -1.59 -16.43 10.72
C ILE A 3 -2.39 -17.07 9.59
N ARG A 4 -2.38 -18.40 9.50
CA ARG A 4 -3.11 -19.14 8.43
C ARG A 4 -4.64 -19.05 8.55
N ARG A 5 -5.14 -18.73 9.74
CA ARG A 5 -6.59 -18.68 10.04
C ARG A 5 -7.13 -17.25 10.14
N SER A 6 -6.27 -16.25 9.99
CA SER A 6 -6.69 -14.86 10.11
C SER A 6 -7.04 -14.24 8.75
N PRO A 7 -8.01 -13.33 8.69
CA PRO A 7 -8.36 -12.60 7.47
C PRO A 7 -7.37 -11.47 7.14
N ASP A 8 -6.20 -11.46 7.78
CA ASP A 8 -5.22 -10.39 7.66
C ASP A 8 -4.59 -10.38 6.26
N ARG A 9 -4.50 -9.21 5.67
CA ARG A 9 -4.03 -9.01 4.29
C ARG A 9 -2.53 -8.79 4.22
N ASN A 10 -1.98 -8.10 5.21
CA ASN A 10 -0.57 -7.72 5.26
C ASN A 10 0.04 -7.97 6.65
N THR A 11 1.36 -7.87 6.72
CA THR A 11 2.13 -8.06 7.95
C THR A 11 1.72 -7.10 9.06
N GLY A 12 1.37 -5.85 8.72
CA GLY A 12 0.93 -4.85 9.70
C GLY A 12 -0.34 -5.29 10.44
N GLU A 13 -1.30 -5.91 9.76
CA GLU A 13 -2.52 -6.44 10.38
C GLU A 13 -2.23 -7.61 11.32
N VAL A 14 -1.33 -8.50 10.94
CA VAL A 14 -0.87 -9.62 11.78
C VAL A 14 -0.20 -9.09 13.05
N LEU A 15 0.65 -8.09 12.93
CA LEU A 15 1.40 -7.51 14.05
C LEU A 15 0.51 -6.79 15.08
N LYS A 16 -0.67 -6.29 14.71
CA LYS A 16 -1.64 -5.69 15.65
C LYS A 16 -2.07 -6.64 16.77
N ARG A 17 -1.99 -7.94 16.54
CA ARG A 17 -2.40 -8.97 17.49
C ARG A 17 -1.26 -9.42 18.41
N THR A 18 -0.04 -8.89 18.21
CA THR A 18 1.12 -9.29 18.99
C THR A 18 1.19 -8.50 20.30
N PRO A 19 1.24 -9.16 21.48
CA PRO A 19 1.30 -8.47 22.76
C PRO A 19 2.53 -7.56 22.88
N GLY A 20 2.32 -6.31 23.34
CA GLY A 20 3.38 -5.31 23.51
C GLY A 20 3.87 -4.68 22.21
N ALA A 21 3.13 -4.88 21.12
CA ALA A 21 3.30 -4.21 19.85
C ALA A 21 2.02 -3.45 19.50
N SER A 22 2.16 -2.29 18.89
CA SER A 22 1.04 -1.51 18.34
C SER A 22 1.41 -1.03 16.94
N ILE A 23 0.41 -0.84 16.09
CA ILE A 23 0.62 -0.34 14.74
C ILE A 23 0.15 1.11 14.66
N GLN A 24 1.04 1.99 14.29
CA GLN A 24 0.77 3.39 14.01
C GLN A 24 0.53 3.57 12.49
N GLU A 25 -0.47 4.40 12.15
CA GLU A 25 -0.85 4.67 10.75
C GLU A 25 -1.18 3.40 9.92
N GLY A 26 -1.50 2.28 10.58
CA GLY A 26 -1.82 1.01 9.92
C GLY A 26 -0.62 0.23 9.36
N ARG A 27 0.60 0.76 9.43
CA ARG A 27 1.78 0.21 8.74
C ARG A 27 3.08 0.23 9.54
N PHE A 28 3.26 1.14 10.51
CA PHE A 28 4.49 1.24 11.29
C PHE A 28 4.35 0.59 12.64
N LEU A 29 5.33 -0.23 13.00
CA LEU A 29 5.31 -0.94 14.28
C LEU A 29 5.97 -0.10 15.38
N VAL A 30 5.27 0.01 16.49
CA VAL A 30 5.74 0.60 17.75
C VAL A 30 5.84 -0.52 18.79
N VAL A 31 7.03 -0.74 19.33
CA VAL A 31 7.25 -1.76 20.36
C VAL A 31 7.53 -1.07 21.69
N ARG A 32 6.87 -1.51 22.76
CA ARG A 32 7.01 -0.96 24.11
C ARG A 32 6.75 0.55 24.22
N GLY A 33 5.95 1.11 23.33
CA GLY A 33 5.67 2.56 23.31
C GLY A 33 6.82 3.42 22.79
N LEU A 34 7.95 2.83 22.37
CA LEU A 34 9.05 3.55 21.76
C LEU A 34 8.71 3.87 20.30
N ALA A 35 9.04 5.09 19.88
CA ALA A 35 8.77 5.55 18.53
C ALA A 35 9.35 4.57 17.48
N ASP A 36 8.71 4.54 16.32
CA ASP A 36 9.00 3.68 15.18
C ASP A 36 10.50 3.67 14.79
N ARG A 37 11.17 4.83 14.86
CA ARG A 37 12.61 5.00 14.57
C ARG A 37 13.55 4.16 15.45
N TYR A 38 13.09 3.68 16.60
CA TYR A 38 13.87 2.83 17.50
C TYR A 38 13.66 1.33 17.26
N ASN A 39 12.80 0.99 16.30
CA ASN A 39 12.53 -0.37 15.90
C ASN A 39 13.23 -0.67 14.58
N GLN A 40 13.74 -1.87 14.43
CA GLN A 40 14.32 -2.36 13.19
C GLN A 40 13.56 -3.58 12.66
N ALA A 41 13.56 -3.74 11.34
CA ALA A 41 12.95 -4.86 10.66
C ALA A 41 14.00 -5.68 9.90
N MET A 42 13.85 -6.98 9.92
CA MET A 42 14.61 -7.93 9.12
C MET A 42 13.67 -8.82 8.33
N LEU A 43 14.03 -9.14 7.10
CA LEU A 43 13.35 -10.12 6.26
C LEU A 43 14.32 -11.26 5.96
N ASN A 44 14.00 -12.46 6.40
CA ASN A 44 14.83 -13.66 6.23
C ASN A 44 16.30 -13.43 6.69
N GLY A 45 16.49 -12.72 7.81
CA GLY A 45 17.81 -12.40 8.34
C GLY A 45 18.50 -11.19 7.71
N ILE A 46 17.93 -10.56 6.68
CA ILE A 46 18.47 -9.37 6.04
C ILE A 46 17.84 -8.12 6.62
N LEU A 47 18.65 -7.16 7.04
CA LEU A 47 18.16 -5.89 7.58
C LEU A 47 17.45 -5.09 6.50
N LEU A 48 16.23 -4.66 6.80
CA LEU A 48 15.46 -3.82 5.90
C LEU A 48 15.76 -2.34 6.14
N THR A 49 15.91 -1.61 5.06
CA THR A 49 16.07 -0.16 5.08
C THR A 49 14.74 0.54 5.25
N SER A 50 14.77 1.82 5.60
CA SER A 50 13.57 2.64 5.67
C SER A 50 12.88 2.73 4.32
N THR A 51 11.55 2.68 4.35
CA THR A 51 10.69 2.90 3.18
C THR A 51 10.22 4.34 3.06
N GLU A 52 10.49 5.16 4.07
CA GLU A 52 10.09 6.56 4.12
C GLU A 52 11.32 7.47 4.09
N PRO A 53 11.29 8.57 3.31
CA PRO A 53 12.44 9.47 3.20
C PRO A 53 12.75 10.21 4.51
N ASP A 54 11.75 10.52 5.30
CA ASP A 54 11.87 11.33 6.52
C ASP A 54 11.87 10.52 7.82
N ARG A 55 11.77 9.19 7.74
CA ARG A 55 11.68 8.29 8.91
C ARG A 55 12.66 7.12 8.77
N LYS A 56 13.20 6.66 9.89
CA LYS A 56 13.97 5.41 9.95
C LYS A 56 13.04 4.25 10.34
N THR A 57 12.10 3.90 9.46
CA THR A 57 11.11 2.86 9.75
C THR A 57 10.73 2.10 8.49
N PHE A 58 10.37 0.84 8.67
CA PHE A 58 9.88 -0.01 7.58
C PHE A 58 8.36 -0.10 7.59
N SER A 59 7.76 -0.02 6.42
CA SER A 59 6.32 -0.11 6.23
C SER A 59 5.89 -1.58 6.07
N PHE A 60 5.26 -2.15 7.11
CA PHE A 60 4.92 -3.57 7.15
C PHE A 60 3.69 -3.94 6.30
N ASP A 61 3.01 -2.98 5.70
CA ASP A 61 1.94 -3.23 4.73
C ASP A 61 2.45 -3.70 3.35
N LEU A 62 3.75 -3.51 3.08
CA LEU A 62 4.39 -3.95 1.84
C LEU A 62 4.54 -5.47 1.72
N ILE A 63 4.54 -6.19 2.85
CA ILE A 63 4.71 -7.64 2.86
C ILE A 63 3.34 -8.32 3.01
N PRO A 64 2.86 -9.03 1.99
CA PRO A 64 1.59 -9.75 2.07
C PRO A 64 1.61 -10.83 3.15
N ALA A 65 0.54 -10.90 3.97
CA ALA A 65 0.45 -11.90 5.05
C ALA A 65 0.52 -13.34 4.52
N ALA A 66 0.08 -13.58 3.29
CA ALA A 66 0.14 -14.89 2.65
C ALA A 66 1.57 -15.44 2.46
N MET A 67 2.56 -14.56 2.35
CA MET A 67 3.98 -14.93 2.18
C MET A 67 4.69 -15.23 3.50
N ILE A 68 4.10 -14.88 4.64
CA ILE A 68 4.74 -14.99 5.94
C ILE A 68 4.55 -16.39 6.51
N ASP A 69 5.64 -16.97 6.99
CA ASP A 69 5.61 -18.16 7.83
C ASP A 69 5.47 -17.78 9.30
N ASN A 70 6.42 -16.98 9.80
CA ASN A 70 6.39 -16.51 11.19
C ASN A 70 6.98 -15.10 11.33
N ILE A 71 6.65 -14.46 12.46
CA ILE A 71 7.20 -13.17 12.86
C ILE A 71 7.72 -13.31 14.28
N ILE A 72 8.98 -12.92 14.48
CA ILE A 72 9.64 -12.92 15.79
C ILE A 72 9.92 -11.47 16.17
N ILE A 73 9.50 -11.06 17.36
CA ILE A 73 9.80 -9.74 17.89
C ILE A 73 10.76 -9.90 19.06
N ASN A 74 12.03 -9.59 18.81
CA ASN A 74 13.06 -9.56 19.83
C ASN A 74 12.97 -8.24 20.60
N LYS A 75 12.71 -8.33 21.89
CA LYS A 75 12.60 -7.19 22.81
C LYS A 75 13.83 -7.04 23.71
N ALA A 76 14.67 -8.05 23.75
CA ALA A 76 15.94 -8.05 24.48
C ALA A 76 17.08 -7.99 23.46
N PHE A 77 18.13 -7.23 23.80
CA PHE A 77 19.32 -7.17 22.99
C PHE A 77 20.04 -8.53 22.99
N VAL A 78 20.43 -8.98 21.81
CA VAL A 78 21.21 -10.18 21.58
C VAL A 78 22.42 -9.78 20.75
N PRO A 79 23.67 -10.14 21.18
CA PRO A 79 24.89 -9.71 20.49
C PRO A 79 25.03 -10.12 19.02
N GLU A 80 24.25 -11.12 18.59
CA GLU A 80 24.22 -11.63 17.22
C GLU A 80 23.51 -10.70 16.23
N TYR A 81 22.73 -9.74 16.75
CA TYR A 81 21.96 -8.82 15.94
C TYR A 81 22.57 -7.42 15.91
N PRO A 82 22.23 -6.61 14.87
CA PRO A 82 22.65 -5.22 14.82
C PRO A 82 22.25 -4.46 16.09
N GLY A 83 23.12 -3.60 16.61
CA GLY A 83 22.88 -2.88 17.86
C GLY A 83 22.14 -1.56 17.75
N GLU A 84 21.60 -1.22 16.57
CA GLU A 84 21.01 0.09 16.30
C GLU A 84 19.54 0.23 16.72
N TRP A 85 18.98 -0.75 17.42
CA TRP A 85 17.59 -0.72 17.88
C TRP A 85 17.49 -0.68 19.40
N ALA A 86 16.47 -0.02 19.94
CA ALA A 86 16.20 0.09 21.36
C ALA A 86 14.78 -0.37 21.74
N GLY A 87 13.84 -0.33 20.83
CA GLY A 87 12.46 -0.77 21.03
C GLY A 87 12.27 -2.26 20.79
N GLY A 88 12.50 -2.69 19.55
CA GLY A 88 12.41 -4.09 19.15
C GLY A 88 12.99 -4.34 17.78
N LEU A 89 13.50 -5.57 17.60
CA LEU A 89 13.91 -6.09 16.31
C LEU A 89 12.83 -7.07 15.81
N ILE A 90 12.22 -6.73 14.69
CA ILE A 90 11.15 -7.49 14.08
C ILE A 90 11.74 -8.35 12.96
N GLN A 91 11.72 -9.65 13.15
CA GLN A 91 12.15 -10.61 12.12
C GLN A 91 10.91 -11.19 11.44
N VAL A 92 10.78 -10.92 10.16
CA VAL A 92 9.76 -11.51 9.30
C VAL A 92 10.40 -12.63 8.51
N ASN A 93 9.93 -13.85 8.70
CA ASN A 93 10.38 -15.00 7.93
C ASN A 93 9.30 -15.39 6.93
N THR A 94 9.67 -15.50 5.67
CA THR A 94 8.77 -15.95 4.61
C THR A 94 8.66 -17.47 4.62
N LYS A 95 7.57 -17.96 4.04
CA LYS A 95 7.40 -19.40 3.79
C LYS A 95 8.49 -19.89 2.87
N ASP A 96 8.85 -21.15 3.05
CA ASP A 96 9.67 -21.87 2.10
C ASP A 96 8.99 -22.02 0.74
N ILE A 97 9.77 -22.33 -0.28
CA ILE A 97 9.27 -22.55 -1.64
C ILE A 97 8.19 -23.65 -1.57
N PRO A 98 6.97 -23.38 -2.02
CA PRO A 98 5.90 -24.35 -1.97
C PRO A 98 6.22 -25.55 -2.86
N THR A 99 6.09 -26.76 -2.32
CA THR A 99 6.30 -28.02 -3.06
C THR A 99 5.19 -28.31 -4.06
N LYS A 100 4.05 -27.64 -3.92
CA LYS A 100 2.89 -27.70 -4.83
C LYS A 100 2.46 -26.30 -5.21
N GLY A 101 2.20 -26.08 -6.48
CA GLY A 101 1.60 -24.83 -6.94
C GLY A 101 0.26 -24.57 -6.21
N PHE A 102 -0.01 -23.34 -5.89
CA PHE A 102 -1.28 -22.94 -5.29
C PHE A 102 -1.79 -21.67 -5.99
N PHE A 103 -3.09 -21.53 -6.01
CA PHE A 103 -3.75 -20.31 -6.45
C PHE A 103 -4.85 -19.98 -5.44
N ASN A 104 -4.79 -18.79 -4.89
CA ASN A 104 -5.76 -18.31 -3.91
C ASN A 104 -6.38 -17.00 -4.38
N VAL A 105 -7.71 -16.92 -4.30
CA VAL A 105 -8.48 -15.72 -4.58
C VAL A 105 -9.23 -15.33 -3.31
N GLN A 106 -9.05 -14.10 -2.90
CA GLN A 106 -9.73 -13.53 -1.75
C GLN A 106 -10.56 -12.32 -2.20
N VAL A 107 -11.85 -12.35 -1.90
CA VAL A 107 -12.76 -11.22 -2.11
C VAL A 107 -13.22 -10.75 -0.74
N GLY A 108 -13.11 -9.46 -0.50
CA GLY A 108 -13.53 -8.85 0.75
C GLY A 108 -14.44 -7.65 0.50
N THR A 109 -15.34 -7.39 1.44
CA THR A 109 -16.15 -6.17 1.44
C THR A 109 -16.04 -5.49 2.80
N GLY A 110 -16.00 -4.15 2.79
CA GLY A 110 -15.98 -3.33 3.99
C GLY A 110 -17.26 -2.49 4.09
N PHE A 111 -17.80 -2.40 5.30
CA PHE A 111 -19.00 -1.63 5.58
C PHE A 111 -18.69 -0.53 6.60
N ASN A 112 -19.04 0.71 6.26
CA ASN A 112 -19.04 1.83 7.19
C ASN A 112 -20.40 2.54 7.11
N SER A 113 -21.19 2.44 8.16
CA SER A 113 -22.54 3.01 8.24
C SER A 113 -22.58 4.54 8.14
N GLN A 114 -21.47 5.21 8.39
CA GLN A 114 -21.38 6.68 8.29
C GLN A 114 -21.15 7.17 6.86
N THR A 115 -20.64 6.32 5.97
CA THR A 115 -20.25 6.73 4.60
C THR A 115 -21.09 6.08 3.53
N ILE A 116 -21.45 4.80 3.66
CA ILE A 116 -22.18 4.05 2.64
C ILE A 116 -23.53 4.68 2.31
N GLY A 117 -23.79 4.81 1.01
CA GLY A 117 -25.04 5.38 0.50
C GLY A 117 -25.18 6.89 0.71
N ARG A 118 -24.21 7.54 1.38
CA ARG A 118 -24.20 8.99 1.54
C ARG A 118 -23.77 9.69 0.26
N GLN A 119 -24.28 10.88 0.05
CA GLN A 119 -23.87 11.73 -1.07
C GLN A 119 -22.44 12.21 -0.85
N PHE A 120 -21.62 12.13 -1.90
CA PHE A 120 -20.29 12.71 -1.94
C PHE A 120 -19.98 13.23 -3.34
N TYR A 121 -18.92 14.00 -3.46
CA TYR A 121 -18.46 14.52 -4.72
C TYR A 121 -17.24 13.73 -5.19
N LYS A 122 -17.24 13.35 -6.46
CA LYS A 122 -16.12 12.64 -7.10
C LYS A 122 -15.79 13.27 -8.44
N ASP A 123 -14.61 13.01 -8.96
CA ASP A 123 -14.30 13.26 -10.36
C ASP A 123 -15.15 12.35 -11.27
N LYS A 124 -15.44 12.82 -12.48
CA LYS A 124 -16.20 12.05 -13.45
C LYS A 124 -15.54 10.70 -13.77
N GLY A 125 -14.20 10.70 -13.84
CA GLY A 125 -13.40 9.49 -14.06
C GLY A 125 -13.69 8.75 -15.35
N GLY A 126 -13.04 7.60 -15.52
CA GLY A 126 -13.29 6.65 -16.60
C GLY A 126 -14.33 5.59 -16.26
N ASN A 127 -14.81 4.86 -17.26
CA ASN A 127 -15.83 3.82 -17.07
C ASN A 127 -15.29 2.57 -16.35
N TRP A 128 -13.98 2.35 -16.41
CA TRP A 128 -13.30 1.17 -15.84
C TRP A 128 -12.54 1.48 -14.54
N ASP A 129 -12.66 2.71 -14.02
CA ASP A 129 -11.98 3.13 -12.78
C ASP A 129 -12.33 2.24 -11.58
N TRP A 130 -13.49 1.66 -11.53
CA TRP A 130 -13.92 0.75 -10.48
C TRP A 130 -13.11 -0.58 -10.44
N LEU A 131 -12.47 -0.94 -11.56
CA LEU A 131 -11.52 -2.06 -11.66
C LEU A 131 -10.07 -1.63 -11.51
N GLY A 132 -9.79 -0.33 -11.36
CA GLY A 132 -8.43 0.20 -11.37
C GLY A 132 -7.78 0.21 -12.76
N ILE A 133 -8.57 0.11 -13.83
CA ILE A 133 -8.10 0.10 -15.23
C ILE A 133 -8.38 1.45 -15.87
N ASP A 134 -7.35 2.08 -16.41
CA ASP A 134 -7.53 3.31 -17.20
C ASP A 134 -8.08 2.96 -18.59
N ASP A 135 -9.17 3.62 -18.98
CA ASP A 135 -9.81 3.48 -20.29
C ASP A 135 -9.34 4.53 -21.31
N GLY A 136 -8.26 5.27 -20.99
CA GLY A 136 -7.74 6.34 -21.82
C GLY A 136 -8.45 7.68 -21.66
N THR A 137 -9.45 7.78 -20.79
CA THR A 137 -10.18 9.06 -20.55
C THR A 137 -9.26 10.15 -20.03
N ARG A 138 -8.17 9.77 -19.34
CA ARG A 138 -7.15 10.66 -18.78
C ARG A 138 -5.87 10.71 -19.60
N ALA A 139 -5.84 10.02 -20.74
CA ALA A 139 -4.67 10.03 -21.61
C ALA A 139 -4.40 11.44 -22.16
N LEU A 140 -3.13 11.74 -22.34
CA LEU A 140 -2.73 12.94 -23.07
C LEU A 140 -3.18 12.84 -24.54
N PRO A 141 -3.56 13.95 -25.16
CA PRO A 141 -3.89 13.96 -26.59
C PRO A 141 -2.76 13.37 -27.42
N ALA A 142 -3.09 12.65 -28.48
CA ALA A 142 -2.08 12.07 -29.39
C ALA A 142 -1.15 13.12 -30.05
N THR A 143 -1.61 14.36 -30.10
CA THR A 143 -0.83 15.52 -30.57
C THR A 143 0.18 16.01 -29.54
N TYR A 144 0.04 15.60 -28.28
CA TYR A 144 1.01 15.96 -27.23
C TYR A 144 2.32 15.23 -27.48
N THR A 145 3.41 15.97 -27.50
CA THR A 145 4.74 15.50 -27.87
C THR A 145 5.73 15.70 -26.73
N THR A 146 6.98 15.33 -26.93
CA THR A 146 8.05 15.57 -25.95
C THR A 146 8.21 17.07 -25.68
N LYS A 147 8.70 17.44 -24.50
CA LYS A 147 8.89 18.83 -24.10
C LYS A 147 9.66 19.64 -25.14
N SER A 148 10.75 19.12 -25.66
CA SER A 148 11.56 19.82 -26.65
C SER A 148 10.84 20.12 -27.98
N ARG A 149 9.96 19.21 -28.41
CA ARG A 149 9.10 19.46 -29.58
C ARG A 149 7.98 20.42 -29.28
N PHE A 150 7.38 20.31 -28.09
CA PHE A 150 6.33 21.22 -27.64
C PHE A 150 6.84 22.67 -27.54
N ASP A 151 8.03 22.87 -27.00
CA ASP A 151 8.66 24.20 -26.87
C ASP A 151 8.93 24.86 -28.23
N ALA A 152 9.14 24.04 -29.27
CA ALA A 152 9.38 24.51 -30.65
C ALA A 152 8.09 24.84 -31.44
N LEU A 153 6.92 24.52 -30.91
CA LEU A 153 5.63 24.82 -31.56
C LEU A 153 5.27 26.31 -31.47
N SER A 154 4.49 26.76 -32.43
CA SER A 154 3.88 28.10 -32.39
C SER A 154 2.87 28.20 -31.24
N GLU A 155 2.56 29.43 -30.81
CA GLU A 155 1.56 29.68 -29.74
C GLU A 155 0.15 29.19 -30.12
N GLU A 156 -0.17 29.25 -31.42
CA GLU A 156 -1.44 28.75 -31.95
C GLU A 156 -1.54 27.22 -31.83
N GLU A 157 -0.47 26.50 -32.18
CA GLU A 157 -0.38 25.05 -32.04
C GLU A 157 -0.42 24.59 -30.56
N LYS A 158 0.31 25.29 -29.69
CA LYS A 158 0.27 25.05 -28.24
C LYS A 158 -1.14 25.23 -27.68
N THR A 159 -1.83 26.29 -28.11
CA THR A 159 -3.20 26.57 -27.72
C THR A 159 -4.16 25.49 -28.21
N ALA A 160 -3.98 25.01 -29.45
CA ALA A 160 -4.79 23.94 -30.03
C ALA A 160 -4.62 22.62 -29.24
N ILE A 161 -3.39 22.28 -28.84
CA ILE A 161 -3.12 21.13 -27.96
C ILE A 161 -3.76 21.32 -26.59
N GLY A 162 -3.62 22.52 -26.00
CA GLY A 162 -4.21 22.83 -24.70
C GLY A 162 -5.72 22.66 -24.66
N ARG A 163 -6.43 22.98 -25.75
CA ARG A 163 -7.88 22.79 -25.87
C ARG A 163 -8.31 21.33 -25.95
N GLN A 164 -7.40 20.43 -26.30
CA GLN A 164 -7.66 18.98 -26.34
C GLN A 164 -7.46 18.30 -25.00
N LEU A 165 -6.82 18.99 -24.01
CA LEU A 165 -6.67 18.45 -22.67
C LEU A 165 -8.04 18.26 -22.02
N ASN A 166 -8.14 17.17 -21.25
CA ASN A 166 -9.38 16.89 -20.51
C ASN A 166 -9.53 17.90 -19.35
N ASN A 167 -10.53 18.77 -19.43
CA ASN A 167 -10.80 19.84 -18.48
C ASN A 167 -11.96 19.49 -17.52
N ASN A 168 -12.11 18.25 -17.14
CA ASN A 168 -13.16 17.82 -16.20
C ASN A 168 -12.78 18.17 -14.74
N TRP A 169 -12.86 19.45 -14.40
CA TRP A 169 -12.62 19.94 -13.04
C TRP A 169 -13.89 20.04 -12.18
N VAL A 170 -15.05 19.85 -12.79
CA VAL A 170 -16.33 19.97 -12.09
C VAL A 170 -16.63 18.64 -11.40
N PRO A 171 -16.71 18.63 -10.06
CA PRO A 171 -17.05 17.42 -9.33
C PRO A 171 -18.49 17.00 -9.61
N VAL A 172 -18.71 15.71 -9.81
CA VAL A 172 -20.03 15.11 -9.97
C VAL A 172 -20.51 14.51 -8.66
N GLN A 173 -21.79 14.69 -8.36
CA GLN A 173 -22.41 14.12 -7.18
C GLN A 173 -22.65 12.64 -7.39
N ALA A 174 -22.29 11.84 -6.39
CA ALA A 174 -22.48 10.38 -6.41
C ALA A 174 -22.84 9.87 -5.00
N HIS A 175 -23.22 8.61 -4.91
CA HIS A 175 -23.39 7.94 -3.63
C HIS A 175 -22.17 7.06 -3.34
N ALA A 176 -21.73 7.06 -2.10
CA ALA A 176 -20.57 6.25 -1.69
C ALA A 176 -20.89 4.76 -1.84
N PRO A 177 -20.14 4.01 -2.67
CA PRO A 177 -20.34 2.59 -2.86
C PRO A 177 -19.81 1.78 -1.66
N LEU A 178 -20.11 0.49 -1.67
CA LEU A 178 -19.43 -0.47 -0.78
C LEU A 178 -17.95 -0.54 -1.10
N ASN A 179 -17.12 -0.67 -0.06
CA ASN A 179 -15.71 -0.98 -0.25
C ASN A 179 -15.58 -2.44 -0.66
N VAL A 180 -15.04 -2.68 -1.84
CA VAL A 180 -14.74 -4.03 -2.34
C VAL A 180 -13.23 -4.16 -2.46
N SER A 181 -12.70 -5.27 -2.01
CA SER A 181 -11.29 -5.61 -2.16
C SER A 181 -11.15 -6.97 -2.84
N PHE A 182 -10.14 -7.08 -3.69
CA PHE A 182 -9.81 -8.29 -4.41
C PHE A 182 -8.32 -8.53 -4.28
N GLN A 183 -7.94 -9.76 -3.94
CA GLN A 183 -6.54 -10.17 -3.80
C GLN A 183 -6.35 -11.54 -4.42
N THR A 184 -5.30 -11.70 -5.21
CA THR A 184 -4.86 -12.99 -5.77
C THR A 184 -3.45 -13.29 -5.35
N ASN A 185 -3.17 -14.54 -5.01
CA ASN A 185 -1.85 -15.06 -4.69
C ASN A 185 -1.62 -16.36 -5.45
N ALA A 186 -0.47 -16.49 -6.10
CA ALA A 186 -0.07 -17.68 -6.83
C ALA A 186 1.36 -18.06 -6.46
#